data_b09bf7976bb76e2d9bb1bc1eabd5596e
#
_entry.id   b09bf7976bb76e2d9bb1bc1eabd5596e
#
_cell.length_a   1.000
_cell.length_b   1.000
_cell.length_c   1.000
_cell.angle_alpha   90.00
_cell.angle_beta   90.00
_cell.angle_gamma   90.00
#
_symmetry.space_group_name_H-M   'P 1'
#
loop_
_entity.id
_entity.type
_entity.pdbx_description
1 polymer ?
#
loop_
_entity_poly.entity_id
_entity_poly.type
_entity_poly.pdbx_seq_one_letter_code
_entity_poly.pdbx_strand_id
1 'polypeptide(L)'
;MKKNNLKVVKIDKNKSLFNYEKKILINELILDLKLGYYDFEKEKTQKVKFSLEIDYQDKKPSNDKDLRSIVNYATIVKLIKKLIKKKHYNFLETLAEAVFDELFKDKRIGKIMLKIEKMEILKECSSVGIQITKKRSHDKF
;
A
#
# COMPACT_ATOMS: atom_id res chain seq x y z
N MET A 1 27.97 45.07 -27.60
CA MET A 1 28.18 43.60 -27.51
C MET A 1 27.47 43.06 -26.28
N LYS A 2 26.42 42.37 -26.49
CA LYS A 2 25.75 41.63 -25.39
C LYS A 2 26.58 40.38 -25.09
N LYS A 3 27.22 40.36 -23.91
CA LYS A 3 27.81 39.11 -23.41
C LYS A 3 26.70 38.13 -23.14
N ASN A 4 26.61 37.07 -23.93
CA ASN A 4 25.80 35.92 -23.62
C ASN A 4 26.38 35.28 -22.36
N ASN A 5 25.75 35.58 -21.24
CA ASN A 5 26.01 34.84 -19.99
C ASN A 5 25.37 33.46 -20.08
N LEU A 6 26.06 32.55 -20.74
CA LEU A 6 25.75 31.12 -20.63
C LEU A 6 26.09 30.72 -19.19
N LYS A 7 25.04 30.62 -18.35
CA LYS A 7 25.20 29.99 -17.05
C LYS A 7 25.45 28.51 -17.26
N VAL A 8 26.67 28.08 -16.99
CA VAL A 8 26.98 26.66 -16.92
C VAL A 8 26.28 26.11 -15.69
N VAL A 9 25.21 25.43 -15.90
CA VAL A 9 24.54 24.69 -14.83
C VAL A 9 25.39 23.46 -14.54
N LYS A 10 26.07 23.47 -13.38
CA LYS A 10 26.75 22.27 -12.90
C LYS A 10 25.68 21.25 -12.56
N ILE A 11 25.63 20.17 -13.31
CA ILE A 11 24.80 19.01 -12.97
C ILE A 11 25.41 18.40 -11.71
N ASP A 12 24.65 18.44 -10.61
CA ASP A 12 25.04 17.75 -9.39
C ASP A 12 25.01 16.25 -9.68
N LYS A 13 26.16 15.59 -9.63
CA LYS A 13 26.31 14.16 -9.87
C LYS A 13 25.52 13.30 -8.87
N ASN A 14 25.07 13.89 -7.75
CA ASN A 14 24.26 13.22 -6.73
C ASN A 14 22.75 13.39 -6.95
N LYS A 15 22.31 14.24 -7.89
CA LYS A 15 20.90 14.40 -8.25
C LYS A 15 20.57 13.51 -9.44
N SER A 16 19.59 12.65 -9.26
CA SER A 16 19.00 11.93 -10.39
C SER A 16 18.33 12.90 -11.35
N LEU A 17 18.57 12.73 -12.64
CA LEU A 17 17.88 13.48 -13.71
C LEU A 17 16.43 13.02 -13.88
N PHE A 18 16.05 11.92 -13.23
CA PHE A 18 14.75 11.30 -13.40
C PHE A 18 14.07 11.13 -12.05
N ASN A 19 12.75 11.28 -12.04
CA ASN A 19 11.89 10.87 -10.94
C ASN A 19 11.20 9.56 -11.33
N TYR A 20 11.10 8.65 -10.38
CA TYR A 20 10.46 7.36 -10.60
C TYR A 20 9.14 7.31 -9.84
N GLU A 21 8.06 7.07 -10.57
CA GLU A 21 6.79 6.68 -9.99
C GLU A 21 6.69 5.16 -10.08
N LYS A 22 6.69 4.52 -8.93
CA LYS A 22 6.65 3.07 -8.84
C LYS A 22 5.37 2.63 -8.14
N LYS A 23 4.84 1.52 -8.59
CA LYS A 23 3.64 0.93 -8.03
C LYS A 23 3.89 -0.52 -7.68
N ILE A 24 3.60 -0.89 -6.43
CA ILE A 24 3.57 -2.28 -6.02
C ILE A 24 2.16 -2.79 -6.23
N LEU A 25 2.05 -3.96 -6.85
CA LEU A 25 0.78 -4.63 -7.10
C LEU A 25 0.74 -5.92 -6.29
N ILE A 26 -0.25 -6.02 -5.40
CA ILE A 26 -0.57 -7.26 -4.70
C ILE A 26 -1.96 -7.65 -5.15
N ASN A 27 -2.03 -8.70 -5.96
CA ASN A 27 -3.26 -9.11 -6.61
C ASN A 27 -3.84 -10.34 -5.92
N GLU A 28 -5.02 -10.17 -5.33
CA GLU A 28 -5.83 -11.27 -4.80
C GLU A 28 -5.11 -12.13 -3.75
N LEU A 29 -4.54 -11.47 -2.72
CA LEU A 29 -4.02 -12.16 -1.55
C LEU A 29 -5.19 -12.69 -0.72
N ILE A 30 -5.33 -14.01 -0.65
CA ILE A 30 -6.42 -14.65 0.07
C ILE A 30 -5.92 -15.14 1.42
N LEU A 31 -6.56 -14.67 2.49
CA LEU A 31 -6.24 -15.04 3.87
C LEU A 31 -7.50 -15.48 4.60
N ASP A 32 -7.32 -16.42 5.55
CA ASP A 32 -8.40 -16.84 6.44
C ASP A 32 -8.34 -16.03 7.72
N LEU A 33 -9.42 -15.35 8.06
CA LEU A 33 -9.49 -14.57 9.31
C LEU A 33 -10.91 -14.47 9.82
N LYS A 34 -11.02 -14.21 11.13
CA LYS A 34 -12.29 -13.83 11.75
C LYS A 34 -12.51 -12.35 11.50
N LEU A 35 -13.60 -12.01 10.83
CA LEU A 35 -13.89 -10.64 10.43
C LEU A 35 -15.40 -10.48 10.33
N GLY A 36 -15.93 -9.44 10.93
CA GLY A 36 -17.32 -9.07 10.81
C GLY A 36 -17.98 -8.66 12.11
N TYR A 37 -19.08 -7.91 11.99
CA TYR A 37 -19.84 -7.37 13.10
C TYR A 37 -20.77 -8.42 13.75
N TYR A 38 -21.32 -9.32 12.95
CA TYR A 38 -22.30 -10.29 13.42
C TYR A 38 -21.66 -11.42 14.21
N ASP A 39 -22.40 -11.98 15.17
CA ASP A 39 -21.89 -13.02 16.08
C ASP A 39 -21.39 -14.27 15.34
N PHE A 40 -22.09 -14.70 14.28
CA PHE A 40 -21.65 -15.86 13.49
C PHE A 40 -20.30 -15.62 12.78
N GLU A 41 -19.94 -14.37 12.50
CA GLU A 41 -18.66 -14.00 11.89
C GLU A 41 -17.50 -14.01 12.89
N LYS A 42 -17.79 -14.00 14.18
CA LYS A 42 -16.80 -14.03 15.26
C LYS A 42 -16.36 -15.44 15.64
N GLU A 43 -17.15 -16.44 15.28
CA GLU A 43 -16.94 -17.82 15.74
C GLU A 43 -16.00 -18.62 14.84
N LYS A 44 -15.94 -18.32 13.56
CA LYS A 44 -15.10 -19.05 12.60
C LYS A 44 -14.44 -18.12 11.61
N THR A 45 -13.34 -18.58 11.02
CA THR A 45 -12.66 -17.84 9.96
C THR A 45 -13.43 -17.86 8.66
N GLN A 46 -13.21 -16.86 7.84
CA GLN A 46 -13.71 -16.80 6.47
C GLN A 46 -12.58 -16.36 5.53
N LYS A 47 -12.72 -16.69 4.26
CA LYS A 47 -11.76 -16.26 3.24
C LYS A 47 -11.99 -14.81 2.88
N VAL A 48 -10.91 -14.04 2.96
CA VAL A 48 -10.92 -12.62 2.65
C VAL A 48 -9.79 -12.33 1.64
N LYS A 49 -10.14 -11.61 0.60
CA LYS A 49 -9.23 -11.28 -0.49
C LYS A 49 -8.77 -9.83 -0.35
N PHE A 50 -7.46 -9.64 -0.36
CA PHE A 50 -6.81 -8.34 -0.30
C PHE A 50 -6.14 -8.05 -1.64
N SER A 51 -6.48 -6.92 -2.25
CA SER A 51 -5.77 -6.42 -3.42
C SER A 51 -5.29 -5.01 -3.14
N LEU A 52 -4.03 -4.74 -3.42
CA LEU A 52 -3.40 -3.45 -3.14
C LEU A 52 -2.67 -2.92 -4.35
N GLU A 53 -2.79 -1.62 -4.55
CA GLU A 53 -1.90 -0.84 -5.40
C GLU A 53 -1.24 0.22 -4.52
N ILE A 54 0.08 0.18 -4.42
CA ILE A 54 0.84 1.04 -3.53
C ILE A 54 1.79 1.88 -4.36
N ASP A 55 1.50 3.17 -4.45
CA ASP A 55 2.33 4.12 -5.19
C ASP A 55 3.41 4.66 -4.26
N TYR A 56 4.66 4.59 -4.71
CA TYR A 56 5.76 5.20 -3.99
C TYR A 56 6.71 5.91 -4.95
N GLN A 57 7.40 6.91 -4.42
CA GLN A 57 8.34 7.70 -5.18
C GLN A 57 9.76 7.40 -4.73
N ASP A 58 10.65 7.38 -5.69
CA ASP A 58 12.05 7.20 -5.47
C ASP A 58 12.83 8.11 -6.41
N LYS A 59 13.90 8.70 -5.91
CA LYS A 59 14.76 9.60 -6.69
C LYS A 59 15.90 8.88 -7.39
N LYS A 60 16.09 7.61 -7.04
CA LYS A 60 17.21 6.80 -7.54
C LYS A 60 16.69 5.51 -8.12
N PRO A 61 17.37 4.95 -9.13
CA PRO A 61 17.08 3.60 -9.56
C PRO A 61 17.32 2.61 -8.41
N SER A 62 16.58 1.51 -8.42
CA SER A 62 16.73 0.47 -7.41
C SER A 62 18.09 -0.21 -7.54
N ASN A 63 18.67 -0.59 -6.41
CA ASN A 63 19.95 -1.28 -6.33
C ASN A 63 19.71 -2.75 -5.97
N ASP A 64 20.08 -3.63 -6.88
CA ASP A 64 19.85 -5.08 -6.76
C ASP A 64 20.53 -5.72 -5.54
N LYS A 65 21.52 -5.05 -4.96
CA LYS A 65 22.24 -5.49 -3.77
C LYS A 65 21.75 -4.85 -2.47
N ASP A 66 20.80 -3.93 -2.55
CA ASP A 66 20.27 -3.21 -1.40
C ASP A 66 18.75 -3.31 -1.35
N LEU A 67 18.25 -4.17 -0.46
CA LEU A 67 16.81 -4.37 -0.28
C LEU A 67 16.08 -3.10 0.15
N ARG A 68 16.76 -2.18 0.84
CA ARG A 68 16.18 -0.90 1.26
C ARG A 68 15.96 0.07 0.11
N SER A 69 16.56 -0.20 -1.05
CA SER A 69 16.35 0.60 -2.26
C SER A 69 14.95 0.41 -2.86
N ILE A 70 14.19 -0.56 -2.40
CA ILE A 70 12.81 -0.81 -2.81
C ILE A 70 11.88 -0.81 -1.62
N VAL A 71 10.59 -0.65 -1.89
CA VAL A 71 9.54 -0.98 -0.92
C VAL A 71 9.25 -2.47 -1.08
N ASN A 72 9.52 -3.25 -0.04
CA ASN A 72 9.48 -4.71 -0.12
C ASN A 72 8.06 -5.24 0.07
N TYR A 73 7.49 -5.83 -0.98
CA TYR A 73 6.15 -6.41 -0.94
C TYR A 73 6.02 -7.56 0.09
N ALA A 74 7.08 -8.31 0.33
CA ALA A 74 7.05 -9.40 1.32
C ALA A 74 6.82 -8.86 2.74
N THR A 75 7.40 -7.71 3.06
CA THR A 75 7.16 -7.02 4.33
C THR A 75 5.71 -6.58 4.46
N ILE A 76 5.11 -6.10 3.37
CA ILE A 76 3.70 -5.68 3.33
C ILE A 76 2.78 -6.85 3.63
N VAL A 77 3.00 -7.99 2.97
CA VAL A 77 2.20 -9.20 3.20
C VAL A 77 2.32 -9.70 4.63
N LYS A 78 3.54 -9.72 5.18
CA LYS A 78 3.78 -10.09 6.59
C LYS A 78 3.04 -9.17 7.55
N LEU A 79 3.02 -7.90 7.26
CA LEU A 79 2.36 -6.88 8.08
C LEU A 79 0.84 -7.09 8.09
N ILE A 80 0.23 -7.36 6.94
CA ILE A 80 -1.20 -7.66 6.85
C ILE A 80 -1.52 -8.92 7.66
N LYS A 81 -0.73 -9.99 7.50
CA LYS A 81 -0.89 -11.23 8.27
C LYS A 81 -0.80 -11.01 9.78
N LYS A 82 0.08 -10.13 10.21
CA LYS A 82 0.23 -9.77 11.62
C LYS A 82 -0.98 -9.00 12.15
N LEU A 83 -1.48 -8.03 11.39
CA LEU A 83 -2.62 -7.23 11.77
C LEU A 83 -3.89 -8.05 11.97
N ILE A 84 -4.17 -8.98 11.07
CA ILE A 84 -5.37 -9.82 11.16
C ILE A 84 -5.35 -10.80 12.32
N LYS A 85 -4.16 -11.13 12.85
CA LYS A 85 -4.00 -11.98 14.04
C LYS A 85 -4.07 -11.20 15.34
N LYS A 86 -3.82 -9.89 15.31
CA LYS A 86 -3.67 -9.06 16.49
C LYS A 86 -5.00 -8.80 17.20
N LYS A 87 -6.07 -8.60 16.44
CA LYS A 87 -7.41 -8.38 17.00
C LYS A 87 -8.49 -8.70 15.96
N HIS A 88 -9.74 -8.82 16.44
CA HIS A 88 -10.91 -8.90 15.58
C HIS A 88 -11.30 -7.53 15.04
N TYR A 89 -11.65 -7.46 13.77
CA TYR A 89 -12.21 -6.26 13.14
C TYR A 89 -13.67 -6.49 12.79
N ASN A 90 -14.54 -5.59 13.22
CA ASN A 90 -15.96 -5.70 12.89
C ASN A 90 -16.25 -5.24 11.46
N PHE A 91 -15.52 -4.26 10.96
CA PHE A 91 -15.76 -3.65 9.67
C PHE A 91 -14.53 -3.75 8.77
N LEU A 92 -14.77 -3.93 7.47
CA LEU A 92 -13.71 -3.88 6.46
C LEU A 92 -12.99 -2.53 6.47
N GLU A 93 -13.73 -1.45 6.72
CA GLU A 93 -13.21 -0.08 6.79
C GLU A 93 -12.20 0.08 7.93
N THR A 94 -12.47 -0.48 9.09
CA THR A 94 -11.52 -0.38 10.24
C THR A 94 -10.28 -1.24 10.01
N LEU A 95 -10.42 -2.39 9.38
CA LEU A 95 -9.28 -3.19 8.96
C LEU A 95 -8.44 -2.43 7.93
N ALA A 96 -9.08 -1.79 6.96
CA ALA A 96 -8.39 -0.99 5.96
C ALA A 96 -7.58 0.14 6.61
N GLU A 97 -8.16 0.86 7.57
CA GLU A 97 -7.44 1.93 8.29
C GLU A 97 -6.21 1.39 9.04
N ALA A 98 -6.33 0.22 9.67
CA ALA A 98 -5.18 -0.40 10.34
C ALA A 98 -4.05 -0.73 9.36
N VAL A 99 -4.38 -1.20 8.17
CA VAL A 99 -3.41 -1.47 7.11
C VAL A 99 -2.76 -0.16 6.64
N PHE A 100 -3.55 0.87 6.38
CA PHE A 100 -3.03 2.18 5.97
C PHE A 100 -2.08 2.77 7.01
N ASP A 101 -2.46 2.75 8.28
CA ASP A 101 -1.63 3.30 9.36
C ASP A 101 -0.24 2.67 9.39
N GLU A 102 -0.15 1.37 9.19
CA GLU A 102 1.12 0.68 9.19
C GLU A 102 1.93 0.96 7.91
N LEU A 103 1.30 0.89 6.74
CA LEU A 103 2.00 1.08 5.47
C LEU A 103 2.50 2.52 5.28
N PHE A 104 1.73 3.51 5.70
CA PHE A 104 2.14 4.91 5.59
C PHE A 104 3.27 5.32 6.56
N LYS A 105 3.71 4.44 7.46
CA LYS A 105 4.94 4.67 8.22
C LYS A 105 6.17 4.75 7.32
N ASP A 106 6.15 4.08 6.18
CA ASP A 106 7.15 4.28 5.14
C ASP A 106 6.86 5.59 4.40
N LYS A 107 7.75 6.56 4.55
CA LYS A 107 7.57 7.91 4.01
C LYS A 107 7.63 7.98 2.49
N ARG A 108 8.13 6.94 1.83
CA ARG A 108 8.17 6.86 0.36
C ARG A 108 6.78 6.61 -0.23
N ILE A 109 5.90 5.98 0.54
CA ILE A 109 4.54 5.64 0.10
C ILE A 109 3.67 6.89 0.11
N GLY A 110 3.12 7.23 -1.05
CA GLY A 110 2.29 8.42 -1.22
C GLY A 110 0.81 8.14 -1.36
N LYS A 111 0.47 6.97 -1.89
CA LYS A 111 -0.92 6.61 -2.18
C LYS A 111 -1.09 5.10 -2.11
N ILE A 112 -2.18 4.67 -1.50
CA ILE A 112 -2.54 3.24 -1.44
C ILE A 112 -4.00 3.09 -1.87
N MET A 113 -4.25 2.23 -2.85
CA MET A 113 -5.56 1.70 -3.12
C MET A 113 -5.63 0.31 -2.47
N LEU A 114 -6.63 0.09 -1.62
CA LEU A 114 -6.84 -1.17 -0.93
C LEU A 114 -8.26 -1.66 -1.18
N LYS A 115 -8.35 -2.87 -1.68
CA LYS A 115 -9.61 -3.57 -1.89
C LYS A 115 -9.66 -4.79 -0.97
N ILE A 116 -10.70 -4.90 -0.16
CA ILE A 116 -10.91 -6.01 0.76
C ILE A 116 -12.27 -6.62 0.47
N GLU A 117 -12.30 -7.93 0.22
CA GLU A 117 -13.52 -8.64 -0.20
C GLU A 117 -13.73 -9.90 0.65
N LYS A 118 -14.94 -10.04 1.19
CA LYS A 118 -15.41 -11.30 1.78
C LYS A 118 -15.89 -12.22 0.65
N MET A 119 -15.38 -13.42 0.58
CA MET A 119 -15.58 -14.29 -0.59
C MET A 119 -16.80 -15.20 -0.49
N GLU A 120 -17.28 -15.46 0.72
CA GLU A 120 -18.31 -16.51 0.95
C GLU A 120 -19.51 -16.02 1.76
N ILE A 121 -19.65 -14.69 1.93
CA ILE A 121 -20.68 -14.16 2.83
C ILE A 121 -22.09 -14.15 2.23
N LEU A 122 -22.22 -13.99 0.94
CA LEU A 122 -23.49 -13.98 0.22
C LEU A 122 -23.42 -14.94 -0.97
N LYS A 123 -24.41 -15.83 -1.06
CA LYS A 123 -24.47 -16.82 -2.15
C LYS A 123 -24.69 -16.18 -3.53
N GLU A 124 -25.38 -15.05 -3.57
CA GLU A 124 -25.74 -14.34 -4.79
C GLU A 124 -24.59 -13.55 -5.40
N CYS A 125 -23.49 -13.36 -4.66
CA CYS A 125 -22.34 -12.59 -5.09
C CYS A 125 -21.08 -13.44 -5.08
N SER A 126 -20.17 -13.20 -6.03
CA SER A 126 -18.85 -13.82 -6.00
C SER A 126 -18.01 -13.32 -4.82
N SER A 127 -18.21 -12.08 -4.44
CA SER A 127 -17.59 -11.44 -3.27
C SER A 127 -18.36 -10.20 -2.88
N VAL A 128 -18.16 -9.74 -1.65
CA VAL A 128 -18.69 -8.47 -1.15
C VAL A 128 -17.54 -7.74 -0.46
N GLY A 129 -17.33 -6.49 -0.79
CA GLY A 129 -16.19 -5.79 -0.21
C GLY A 129 -16.23 -4.28 -0.39
N ILE A 130 -15.11 -3.69 -0.06
CA ILE A 130 -14.87 -2.25 -0.17
C ILE A 130 -13.58 -1.99 -0.94
N GLN A 131 -13.50 -0.81 -1.50
CA GLN A 131 -12.27 -0.27 -2.05
C GLN A 131 -12.07 1.13 -1.51
N ILE A 132 -10.93 1.37 -0.88
CA ILE A 132 -10.58 2.67 -0.33
C ILE A 132 -9.24 3.09 -0.92
N THR A 133 -9.17 4.33 -1.38
CA THR A 133 -7.91 4.95 -1.79
C THR A 133 -7.57 6.04 -0.78
N LYS A 134 -6.40 5.94 -0.17
CA LYS A 134 -5.88 6.94 0.76
C LYS A 134 -4.54 7.45 0.24
N LYS A 135 -4.38 8.77 0.25
CA LYS A 135 -3.17 9.41 -0.24
C LYS A 135 -2.71 10.49 0.72
N ARG A 136 -1.39 10.73 0.75
CA ARG A 136 -0.84 11.84 1.51
C ARG A 136 -1.30 13.17 0.93
N SER A 137 -1.60 14.12 1.81
CA SER A 137 -1.87 15.49 1.39
C SER A 137 -0.56 16.15 0.94
N HIS A 138 -0.60 16.87 -0.18
CA HIS A 138 0.52 17.65 -0.69
C HIS A 138 0.68 19.01 -0.02
N ASP A 139 -0.29 19.44 0.78
CA ASP A 139 -0.39 20.80 1.30
C ASP A 139 0.56 21.09 2.47
N LYS A 140 1.40 20.15 2.89
CA LYS A 140 2.25 20.26 4.08
C LYS A 140 3.74 20.07 3.82
N PHE A 141 4.13 20.12 2.58
CA PHE A 141 5.53 19.92 2.21
C PHE A 141 6.06 21.08 1.40
#